data_1a213111eccd485cd09eff7627449f19
#
_entry.id   1a213111eccd485cd09eff7627449f19
#
_cell.length_a   1.000
_cell.length_b   1.000
_cell.length_c   1.000
_cell.angle_alpha   90.00
_cell.angle_beta   90.00
_cell.angle_gamma   90.00
#
_symmetry.space_group_name_H-M   'P 1'
#
loop_
_entity.id
_entity.type
_entity.pdbx_description
1 polymer ?
#
loop_
_entity_poly.entity_id
_entity_poly.type
_entity_poly.pdbx_seq_one_letter_code
_entity_poly.pdbx_strand_id
1 'polypeptide(L)'
;TLTIRAENPRPAETGVSLTLNLPERLAAQTGDELTWNAVLPAAQVDETGAFVPSVTTFTRVLTLMPGGESAQGTVTAEMNVGSRFYRESLPIALCVADISTRASVSGAQNGRATVGETLTYTVEIANAGMAEKNVPVELILPADAALEGELPEGFAQVQRQIHGEVGVPAAGSEPSVVTLTFPMTIREDALAEDEDALRLLSGVLRVDGQRIALPRVQLCGPKISAKLLPQTDNLKAGEETALRVVLVNAGMAEADVRVSCMLPEGISL
;
A
#
# COMPACT_ATOMS: atom_id res chain seq x y z
N THR A 1 -11.38 -1.54 -26.65
CA THR A 1 -12.09 -2.10 -27.82
C THR A 1 -11.26 -1.89 -29.07
N LEU A 2 -11.01 -2.96 -29.82
CA LEU A 2 -10.37 -2.92 -31.14
C LEU A 2 -11.46 -2.94 -32.20
N THR A 3 -11.29 -2.07 -33.19
CA THR A 3 -12.20 -2.00 -34.36
C THR A 3 -11.39 -2.16 -35.65
N ILE A 4 -11.80 -3.10 -36.48
CA ILE A 4 -11.22 -3.35 -37.80
C ILE A 4 -12.25 -2.96 -38.83
N ARG A 5 -11.86 -2.10 -39.76
CA ARG A 5 -12.70 -1.64 -40.84
C ARG A 5 -12.23 -2.25 -42.15
N ALA A 6 -13.08 -3.05 -42.79
CA ALA A 6 -12.84 -3.63 -44.10
C ALA A 6 -13.68 -2.92 -45.15
N GLU A 7 -13.06 -2.55 -46.30
CA GLU A 7 -13.71 -1.87 -47.43
C GLU A 7 -13.75 -2.77 -48.66
N ASN A 8 -14.92 -2.80 -49.31
CA ASN A 8 -15.05 -3.47 -50.59
C ASN A 8 -15.34 -2.41 -51.70
N PRO A 9 -14.35 -2.09 -52.54
CA PRO A 9 -14.53 -1.16 -53.64
C PRO A 9 -15.14 -1.78 -54.91
N ARG A 10 -15.47 -3.10 -54.85
CA ARG A 10 -15.94 -3.81 -56.03
C ARG A 10 -17.47 -3.80 -56.13
N PRO A 11 -18.00 -3.82 -57.38
CA PRO A 11 -19.44 -3.86 -57.60
C PRO A 11 -20.09 -5.22 -57.31
N ALA A 12 -19.38 -6.12 -56.69
CA ALA A 12 -19.85 -7.46 -56.30
C ALA A 12 -19.57 -7.75 -54.85
N GLU A 13 -20.45 -8.50 -54.22
CA GLU A 13 -20.22 -9.06 -52.89
C GLU A 13 -18.96 -9.91 -52.84
N THR A 14 -18.25 -9.87 -51.74
CA THR A 14 -16.96 -10.53 -51.62
C THR A 14 -16.85 -11.27 -50.29
N GLY A 15 -16.71 -12.59 -50.34
CA GLY A 15 -16.43 -13.43 -49.14
C GLY A 15 -15.03 -13.19 -48.64
N VAL A 16 -14.89 -13.01 -47.33
CA VAL A 16 -13.62 -12.77 -46.64
C VAL A 16 -13.50 -13.66 -45.40
N SER A 17 -12.28 -14.05 -45.12
CA SER A 17 -11.89 -14.59 -43.81
C SER A 17 -10.91 -13.65 -43.15
N LEU A 18 -11.26 -13.12 -41.99
CA LEU A 18 -10.45 -12.18 -41.20
C LEU A 18 -9.96 -12.90 -39.92
N THR A 19 -8.67 -12.87 -39.67
CA THR A 19 -8.05 -13.40 -38.45
C THR A 19 -7.31 -12.30 -37.71
N LEU A 20 -7.47 -12.24 -36.40
CA LEU A 20 -6.79 -11.31 -35.51
C LEU A 20 -5.73 -12.05 -34.70
N ASN A 21 -4.48 -11.64 -34.84
CA ASN A 21 -3.38 -12.14 -34.04
C ASN A 21 -3.04 -11.13 -32.94
N LEU A 22 -3.04 -11.59 -31.68
CA LEU A 22 -2.82 -10.78 -30.50
C LEU A 22 -1.43 -11.06 -29.91
N PRO A 23 -0.76 -10.07 -29.31
CA PRO A 23 0.44 -10.31 -28.52
C PRO A 23 0.10 -11.14 -27.27
N GLU A 24 1.08 -11.86 -26.75
CA GLU A 24 0.95 -12.91 -25.71
C GLU A 24 0.08 -12.53 -24.49
N ARG A 25 0.10 -11.26 -24.08
CA ARG A 25 -0.62 -10.80 -22.88
C ARG A 25 -1.95 -10.11 -23.15
N LEU A 26 -2.37 -10.06 -24.37
CA LEU A 26 -3.65 -9.49 -24.75
C LEU A 26 -4.61 -10.61 -25.14
N ALA A 27 -5.75 -10.71 -24.47
CA ALA A 27 -6.76 -11.72 -24.74
C ALA A 27 -8.09 -11.09 -25.15
N ALA A 28 -8.82 -11.78 -26.01
CA ALA A 28 -10.24 -11.50 -26.23
C ALA A 28 -11.07 -11.96 -25.05
N GLN A 29 -12.28 -11.48 -24.92
CA GLN A 29 -13.24 -11.94 -23.91
C GLN A 29 -13.48 -13.44 -24.10
N THR A 30 -13.68 -14.17 -22.99
CA THR A 30 -13.89 -15.63 -23.02
C THR A 30 -15.06 -16.00 -23.93
N GLY A 31 -14.80 -16.89 -24.87
CA GLY A 31 -15.77 -17.33 -25.89
C GLY A 31 -15.78 -16.52 -27.18
N ASP A 32 -15.03 -15.43 -27.27
CA ASP A 32 -14.88 -14.67 -28.50
C ASP A 32 -13.88 -15.33 -29.45
N GLU A 33 -14.34 -15.60 -30.67
CA GLU A 33 -13.45 -16.07 -31.74
C GLU A 33 -12.63 -14.90 -32.30
N LEU A 34 -11.36 -15.17 -32.65
CA LEU A 34 -10.46 -14.21 -33.29
C LEU A 34 -10.47 -14.33 -34.81
N THR A 35 -11.38 -15.15 -35.34
CA THR A 35 -11.54 -15.35 -36.76
C THR A 35 -13.00 -15.10 -37.16
N TRP A 36 -13.21 -14.36 -38.21
CA TRP A 36 -14.53 -14.09 -38.78
C TRP A 36 -14.57 -14.55 -40.24
N ASN A 37 -15.64 -15.24 -40.63
CA ASN A 37 -15.99 -15.47 -42.00
C ASN A 37 -17.21 -14.58 -42.33
N ALA A 38 -17.06 -13.66 -43.27
CA ALA A 38 -18.08 -12.68 -43.60
C ALA A 38 -18.16 -12.43 -45.07
N VAL A 39 -19.27 -11.85 -45.49
CA VAL A 39 -19.45 -11.35 -46.87
C VAL A 39 -19.46 -9.81 -46.79
N LEU A 40 -18.50 -9.18 -47.46
CA LEU A 40 -18.48 -7.73 -47.62
C LEU A 40 -19.49 -7.36 -48.71
N PRO A 41 -20.45 -6.46 -48.42
CA PRO A 41 -21.41 -6.00 -49.44
C PRO A 41 -20.72 -5.41 -50.67
N ALA A 42 -21.40 -5.38 -51.80
CA ALA A 42 -20.91 -4.71 -52.99
C ALA A 42 -20.81 -3.18 -52.77
N ALA A 43 -19.87 -2.54 -53.46
CA ALA A 43 -19.81 -1.07 -53.53
C ALA A 43 -21.13 -0.52 -54.08
N GLN A 44 -21.55 0.61 -53.54
CA GLN A 44 -22.74 1.32 -53.99
C GLN A 44 -22.37 2.30 -55.08
N VAL A 45 -23.32 2.66 -55.93
CA VAL A 45 -23.15 3.72 -56.93
C VAL A 45 -23.83 4.98 -56.39
N ASP A 46 -23.11 6.08 -56.31
CA ASP A 46 -23.64 7.36 -55.88
C ASP A 46 -24.44 8.07 -57.01
N GLU A 47 -25.01 9.24 -56.70
CA GLU A 47 -25.80 10.04 -57.61
C GLU A 47 -25.00 10.52 -58.86
N THR A 48 -23.66 10.52 -58.78
CA THR A 48 -22.77 10.90 -59.88
C THR A 48 -22.37 9.72 -60.78
N GLY A 49 -22.76 8.51 -60.42
CA GLY A 49 -22.36 7.26 -61.07
C GLY A 49 -21.01 6.69 -60.59
N ALA A 50 -20.41 7.25 -59.55
CA ALA A 50 -19.16 6.75 -59.00
C ALA A 50 -19.38 5.60 -57.99
N PHE A 51 -18.46 4.63 -57.94
CA PHE A 51 -18.51 3.56 -56.96
C PHE A 51 -18.01 4.05 -55.60
N VAL A 52 -18.87 3.98 -54.60
CA VAL A 52 -18.54 4.23 -53.20
C VAL A 52 -18.31 2.87 -52.50
N PRO A 53 -17.11 2.63 -51.94
CA PRO A 53 -16.82 1.37 -51.28
C PRO A 53 -17.80 1.09 -50.14
N SER A 54 -18.27 -0.17 -50.04
CA SER A 54 -19.00 -0.62 -48.84
C SER A 54 -18.03 -0.82 -47.69
N VAL A 55 -18.50 -0.58 -46.48
CA VAL A 55 -17.69 -0.70 -45.23
C VAL A 55 -18.32 -1.72 -44.31
N THR A 56 -17.53 -2.67 -43.84
CA THR A 56 -17.91 -3.61 -42.79
C THR A 56 -16.97 -3.46 -41.62
N THR A 57 -17.53 -3.40 -40.44
CA THR A 57 -16.78 -3.18 -39.20
C THR A 57 -16.80 -4.45 -38.31
N PHE A 58 -15.63 -4.90 -37.89
CA PHE A 58 -15.44 -5.99 -36.94
C PHE A 58 -14.91 -5.41 -35.62
N THR A 59 -15.53 -5.79 -34.51
CA THR A 59 -15.18 -5.23 -33.21
C THR A 59 -14.90 -6.33 -32.22
N ARG A 60 -13.86 -6.15 -31.38
CA ARG A 60 -13.55 -7.02 -30.24
C ARG A 60 -13.16 -6.20 -29.02
N VAL A 61 -13.63 -6.65 -27.87
CA VAL A 61 -13.14 -6.17 -26.58
C VAL A 61 -11.91 -7.00 -26.21
N LEU A 62 -10.80 -6.33 -26.00
CA LEU A 62 -9.54 -6.97 -25.61
C LEU A 62 -9.21 -6.57 -24.17
N THR A 63 -8.69 -7.54 -23.40
CA THR A 63 -8.30 -7.35 -22.01
C THR A 63 -6.82 -7.67 -21.86
N LEU A 64 -6.08 -6.80 -21.19
CA LEU A 64 -4.70 -7.06 -20.82
C LEU A 64 -4.68 -8.03 -19.63
N MET A 65 -3.99 -9.15 -19.77
CA MET A 65 -3.85 -10.15 -18.71
C MET A 65 -3.01 -9.60 -17.57
N PRO A 66 -3.38 -9.86 -16.30
CA PRO A 66 -2.64 -9.38 -15.15
C PRO A 66 -1.23 -9.98 -15.08
N GLY A 67 -0.32 -9.26 -14.42
CA GLY A 67 1.08 -9.66 -14.20
C GLY A 67 2.03 -9.27 -15.33
N GLY A 68 3.34 -9.45 -15.06
CA GLY A 68 4.43 -9.10 -15.98
C GLY A 68 4.76 -7.61 -16.02
N GLU A 69 5.73 -7.25 -16.85
CA GLU A 69 6.22 -5.88 -17.04
C GLU A 69 5.47 -5.17 -18.18
N SER A 70 5.56 -3.84 -18.22
CA SER A 70 5.10 -3.06 -19.38
C SER A 70 5.93 -3.45 -20.61
N ALA A 71 5.25 -3.60 -21.75
CA ALA A 71 5.88 -4.07 -22.99
C ALA A 71 5.27 -3.40 -24.23
N GLN A 72 6.00 -3.46 -25.33
CA GLN A 72 5.45 -3.17 -26.65
C GLN A 72 4.88 -4.45 -27.26
N GLY A 73 3.70 -4.37 -27.84
CA GLY A 73 3.05 -5.45 -28.54
C GLY A 73 2.59 -5.03 -29.94
N THR A 74 2.24 -5.99 -30.77
CA THR A 74 1.67 -5.73 -32.08
C THR A 74 0.40 -6.56 -32.25
N VAL A 75 -0.71 -5.90 -32.52
CA VAL A 75 -1.93 -6.53 -32.99
C VAL A 75 -1.89 -6.59 -34.49
N THR A 76 -2.10 -7.78 -35.08
CA THR A 76 -2.09 -7.97 -36.52
C THR A 76 -3.44 -8.50 -36.97
N ALA A 77 -4.04 -7.83 -37.98
CA ALA A 77 -5.23 -8.30 -38.69
C ALA A 77 -4.82 -8.87 -40.06
N GLU A 78 -5.24 -10.08 -40.36
CA GLU A 78 -4.97 -10.80 -41.60
C GLU A 78 -6.28 -11.14 -42.28
N MET A 79 -6.46 -10.69 -43.53
CA MET A 79 -7.68 -10.89 -44.27
C MET A 79 -7.40 -11.63 -45.59
N ASN A 80 -8.08 -12.73 -45.82
CA ASN A 80 -8.05 -13.50 -47.07
C ASN A 80 -9.30 -13.17 -47.90
N VAL A 81 -9.06 -12.84 -49.16
CA VAL A 81 -10.12 -12.54 -50.16
C VAL A 81 -9.83 -13.38 -51.41
N GLY A 82 -10.39 -14.58 -51.48
CA GLY A 82 -10.03 -15.57 -52.51
C GLY A 82 -8.56 -15.94 -52.39
N SER A 83 -7.76 -15.65 -53.45
CA SER A 83 -6.30 -15.90 -53.45
C SER A 83 -5.47 -14.70 -52.98
N ARG A 84 -6.08 -13.60 -52.56
CA ARG A 84 -5.40 -12.39 -52.13
C ARG A 84 -5.32 -12.37 -50.61
N PHE A 85 -4.15 -11.94 -50.08
CA PHE A 85 -3.87 -11.78 -48.66
C PHE A 85 -3.58 -10.30 -48.36
N TYR A 86 -4.21 -9.78 -47.31
CA TYR A 86 -4.03 -8.45 -46.78
C TYR A 86 -3.62 -8.56 -45.33
N ARG A 87 -2.67 -7.74 -44.89
CA ARG A 87 -2.20 -7.72 -43.52
C ARG A 87 -1.99 -6.28 -43.06
N GLU A 88 -2.56 -5.96 -41.90
CA GLU A 88 -2.35 -4.68 -41.21
C GLU A 88 -1.86 -4.95 -39.79
N SER A 89 -0.97 -4.09 -39.32
CA SER A 89 -0.35 -4.23 -38.03
C SER A 89 -0.44 -2.94 -37.23
N LEU A 90 -0.91 -3.03 -35.99
CA LEU A 90 -1.05 -1.90 -35.07
C LEU A 90 -0.12 -2.13 -33.88
N PRO A 91 0.95 -1.31 -33.70
CA PRO A 91 1.75 -1.34 -32.49
C PRO A 91 0.93 -0.79 -31.33
N ILE A 92 1.00 -1.46 -30.18
CA ILE A 92 0.33 -1.07 -28.94
C ILE A 92 1.30 -1.13 -27.77
N ALA A 93 1.12 -0.24 -26.79
CA ALA A 93 1.80 -0.31 -25.51
C ALA A 93 0.93 -1.06 -24.51
N LEU A 94 1.49 -2.11 -23.90
CA LEU A 94 0.89 -2.88 -22.82
C LEU A 94 1.39 -2.30 -21.51
N CYS A 95 0.64 -1.36 -20.92
CA CYS A 95 1.02 -0.66 -19.72
C CYS A 95 0.48 -1.38 -18.49
N VAL A 96 1.35 -1.65 -17.52
CA VAL A 96 1.00 -2.20 -16.21
C VAL A 96 1.58 -1.33 -15.10
N ALA A 97 0.99 -1.38 -13.92
CA ALA A 97 1.57 -0.81 -12.72
C ALA A 97 2.59 -1.80 -12.13
N ASP A 98 3.70 -1.26 -11.63
CA ASP A 98 4.75 -2.00 -10.90
C ASP A 98 4.92 -1.35 -9.54
N ILE A 99 4.23 -1.92 -8.54
CA ILE A 99 4.11 -1.35 -7.21
C ILE A 99 5.15 -1.98 -6.27
N SER A 100 5.93 -1.12 -5.64
CA SER A 100 6.80 -1.47 -4.53
C SER A 100 6.49 -0.62 -3.30
N THR A 101 6.73 -1.17 -2.10
CA THR A 101 6.38 -0.51 -0.85
C THR A 101 7.52 -0.59 0.15
N ARG A 102 7.79 0.54 0.82
CA ARG A 102 8.73 0.65 1.92
C ARG A 102 8.04 1.27 3.13
N ALA A 103 8.32 0.75 4.33
CA ALA A 103 7.87 1.33 5.57
C ALA A 103 9.06 1.75 6.44
N SER A 104 8.94 2.90 7.10
CA SER A 104 9.90 3.42 8.05
C SER A 104 9.18 3.94 9.30
N VAL A 105 9.92 4.16 10.38
CA VAL A 105 9.43 4.77 11.62
C VAL A 105 10.40 5.85 12.08
N SER A 106 9.86 6.96 12.51
CA SER A 106 10.59 8.05 13.18
C SER A 106 10.01 8.29 14.57
N GLY A 107 10.75 9.02 15.44
CA GLY A 107 10.38 9.26 16.83
C GLY A 107 11.02 8.25 17.81
N ALA A 108 11.31 7.04 17.37
CA ALA A 108 12.01 6.04 18.18
C ALA A 108 13.51 6.35 18.31
N GLN A 109 14.04 6.37 19.52
CA GLN A 109 15.48 6.55 19.78
C GLN A 109 16.18 5.18 19.80
N ASN A 110 17.06 4.92 18.83
CA ASN A 110 17.74 3.64 18.67
C ASN A 110 16.79 2.43 18.66
N GLY A 111 15.62 2.58 18.01
CA GLY A 111 14.59 1.55 17.94
C GLY A 111 13.83 1.32 19.25
N ARG A 112 13.88 2.28 20.18
CA ARG A 112 13.20 2.26 21.48
C ARG A 112 12.26 3.44 21.60
N ALA A 113 11.18 3.25 22.33
CA ALA A 113 10.23 4.28 22.68
C ALA A 113 9.62 4.06 24.05
N THR A 114 9.14 5.12 24.68
CA THR A 114 8.53 5.10 26.00
C THR A 114 7.06 5.52 25.93
N VAL A 115 6.35 5.29 27.01
CA VAL A 115 4.95 5.74 27.18
C VAL A 115 4.84 7.26 26.97
N GLY A 116 3.82 7.67 26.22
CA GLY A 116 3.57 9.09 25.89
C GLY A 116 4.39 9.62 24.71
N GLU A 117 5.39 8.89 24.21
CA GLU A 117 6.13 9.30 23.02
C GLU A 117 5.31 9.11 21.75
N THR A 118 5.48 10.04 20.81
CA THR A 118 4.87 9.98 19.48
C THR A 118 5.83 9.34 18.49
N LEU A 119 5.36 8.32 17.82
CA LEU A 119 6.01 7.64 16.70
C LEU A 119 5.28 7.98 15.41
N THR A 120 6.01 8.16 14.31
CA THR A 120 5.41 8.35 13.00
C THR A 120 5.82 7.20 12.09
N TYR A 121 4.86 6.35 11.71
CA TYR A 121 5.05 5.37 10.64
C TYR A 121 4.85 6.05 9.29
N THR A 122 5.84 5.90 8.43
CA THR A 122 5.82 6.42 7.06
C THR A 122 5.81 5.24 6.09
N VAL A 123 4.85 5.25 5.16
CA VAL A 123 4.69 4.23 4.12
C VAL A 123 4.90 4.91 2.77
N GLU A 124 5.95 4.52 2.07
CA GLU A 124 6.24 4.98 0.71
C GLU A 124 5.79 3.89 -0.26
N ILE A 125 4.91 4.27 -1.20
CA ILE A 125 4.39 3.40 -2.25
C ILE A 125 4.90 3.95 -3.57
N ALA A 126 5.77 3.21 -4.23
CA ALA A 126 6.35 3.60 -5.51
C ALA A 126 5.75 2.77 -6.65
N ASN A 127 5.50 3.43 -7.78
CA ASN A 127 5.09 2.79 -9.02
C ASN A 127 6.15 3.05 -10.10
N ALA A 128 6.85 2.00 -10.52
CA ALA A 128 7.81 2.04 -11.61
C ALA A 128 7.17 1.68 -12.97
N GLY A 129 5.90 1.31 -12.97
CA GLY A 129 5.17 0.90 -14.17
C GLY A 129 4.52 2.06 -14.93
N MET A 130 4.08 1.79 -16.16
CA MET A 130 3.52 2.75 -17.10
C MET A 130 1.99 2.93 -16.96
N ALA A 131 1.35 2.30 -15.99
CA ALA A 131 -0.07 2.47 -15.67
C ALA A 131 -0.23 2.99 -14.25
N GLU A 132 -1.20 3.86 -14.03
CA GLU A 132 -1.65 4.24 -12.68
C GLU A 132 -2.35 3.06 -11.99
N LYS A 133 -2.36 3.04 -10.68
CA LYS A 133 -3.05 2.03 -9.89
C LYS A 133 -3.60 2.61 -8.59
N ASN A 134 -4.84 2.29 -8.29
CA ASN A 134 -5.40 2.46 -6.95
C ASN A 134 -4.92 1.30 -6.08
N VAL A 135 -4.27 1.63 -4.97
CA VAL A 135 -3.61 0.69 -4.09
C VAL A 135 -4.33 0.67 -2.75
N PRO A 136 -4.97 -0.44 -2.37
CA PRO A 136 -5.57 -0.59 -1.06
C PRO A 136 -4.46 -0.71 0.01
N VAL A 137 -4.65 0.03 1.12
CA VAL A 137 -3.74 0.04 2.27
C VAL A 137 -4.53 -0.26 3.53
N GLU A 138 -4.04 -1.20 4.32
CA GLU A 138 -4.58 -1.60 5.61
C GLU A 138 -3.47 -1.55 6.66
N LEU A 139 -3.67 -0.76 7.73
CA LEU A 139 -2.76 -0.69 8.87
C LEU A 139 -3.51 -1.07 10.13
N ILE A 140 -3.08 -2.15 10.79
CA ILE A 140 -3.55 -2.51 12.13
C ILE A 140 -2.54 -1.94 13.14
N LEU A 141 -3.01 -0.99 13.93
CA LEU A 141 -2.19 -0.33 14.95
C LEU A 141 -1.74 -1.33 16.03
N PRO A 142 -0.53 -1.15 16.60
CA PRO A 142 -0.12 -1.85 17.81
C PRO A 142 -1.16 -1.68 18.92
N ALA A 143 -1.31 -2.70 19.80
CA ALA A 143 -2.26 -2.62 20.92
C ALA A 143 -1.92 -1.49 21.89
N ASP A 144 -0.64 -1.20 22.02
CA ASP A 144 -0.06 -0.25 22.95
C ASP A 144 0.06 1.18 22.38
N ALA A 145 -0.51 1.42 21.19
CA ALA A 145 -0.47 2.71 20.52
C ALA A 145 -1.87 3.17 20.08
N ALA A 146 -2.06 4.48 20.03
CA ALA A 146 -3.26 5.12 19.50
C ALA A 146 -2.84 6.09 18.37
N LEU A 147 -3.68 6.20 17.33
CA LEU A 147 -3.45 7.20 16.28
C LEU A 147 -3.54 8.60 16.89
N GLU A 148 -2.65 9.49 16.44
CA GLU A 148 -2.64 10.90 16.81
C GLU A 148 -2.83 11.75 15.55
N GLY A 149 -3.75 12.73 15.62
CA GLY A 149 -4.02 13.64 14.50
C GLY A 149 -5.00 13.09 13.45
N GLU A 150 -4.92 13.67 12.26
CA GLU A 150 -5.83 13.35 11.16
C GLU A 150 -5.29 12.22 10.29
N LEU A 151 -6.22 11.43 9.78
CA LEU A 151 -5.91 10.40 8.78
C LEU A 151 -5.62 11.02 7.41
N PRO A 152 -4.81 10.37 6.57
CA PRO A 152 -4.71 10.75 5.17
C PRO A 152 -6.08 10.77 4.49
N GLU A 153 -6.24 11.62 3.48
CA GLU A 153 -7.48 11.70 2.69
C GLU A 153 -7.85 10.32 2.11
N GLY A 154 -9.14 9.97 2.20
CA GLY A 154 -9.65 8.68 1.73
C GLY A 154 -9.45 7.52 2.71
N PHE A 155 -8.90 7.77 3.92
CA PHE A 155 -8.73 6.74 4.94
C PHE A 155 -9.77 6.85 6.04
N ALA A 156 -10.15 5.69 6.59
CA ALA A 156 -11.03 5.58 7.74
C ALA A 156 -10.42 4.65 8.79
N GLN A 157 -10.75 4.92 10.06
CA GLN A 157 -10.36 4.07 11.17
C GLN A 157 -11.58 3.41 11.80
N VAL A 158 -11.50 2.10 12.00
CA VAL A 158 -12.45 1.31 12.76
C VAL A 158 -11.68 0.57 13.85
N GLN A 159 -11.89 0.96 15.10
CA GLN A 159 -11.08 0.46 16.23
C GLN A 159 -9.58 0.69 16.01
N ARG A 160 -8.81 -0.39 15.88
CA ARG A 160 -7.35 -0.36 15.65
C ARG A 160 -6.96 -0.52 14.19
N GLN A 161 -7.93 -0.67 13.30
CA GLN A 161 -7.70 -0.89 11.89
C GLN A 161 -7.94 0.41 11.12
N ILE A 162 -6.94 0.84 10.39
CA ILE A 162 -6.99 1.95 9.43
C ILE A 162 -7.00 1.32 8.04
N HIS A 163 -7.93 1.73 7.21
CA HIS A 163 -8.04 1.25 5.83
C HIS A 163 -8.39 2.39 4.90
N GLY A 164 -7.91 2.31 3.69
CA GLY A 164 -8.17 3.27 2.63
C GLY A 164 -7.55 2.81 1.32
N GLU A 165 -7.70 3.64 0.31
CA GLU A 165 -7.16 3.42 -1.01
C GLU A 165 -6.44 4.69 -1.48
N VAL A 166 -5.28 4.53 -2.10
CA VAL A 166 -4.49 5.64 -2.62
C VAL A 166 -4.17 5.44 -4.09
N GLY A 167 -4.43 6.47 -4.91
CA GLY A 167 -4.04 6.50 -6.31
C GLY A 167 -2.54 6.73 -6.44
N VAL A 168 -1.83 5.77 -7.05
CA VAL A 168 -0.41 5.89 -7.36
C VAL A 168 -0.27 6.11 -8.86
N PRO A 169 0.19 7.28 -9.31
CA PRO A 169 0.30 7.61 -10.73
C PRO A 169 1.27 6.67 -11.47
N ALA A 170 1.15 6.61 -12.78
CA ALA A 170 2.13 5.96 -13.62
C ALA A 170 3.52 6.62 -13.47
N ALA A 171 4.57 5.83 -13.65
CA ALA A 171 5.94 6.36 -13.73
C ALA A 171 6.10 7.27 -14.95
N GLY A 172 6.90 8.33 -14.76
CA GLY A 172 7.43 9.16 -15.84
C GLY A 172 8.83 8.71 -16.23
N SER A 173 9.80 9.64 -16.22
CA SER A 173 11.24 9.32 -16.33
C SER A 173 11.81 8.64 -15.08
N GLU A 174 11.12 8.80 -13.95
CA GLU A 174 11.41 8.19 -12.67
C GLU A 174 10.14 7.57 -12.09
N PRO A 175 10.26 6.60 -11.15
CA PRO A 175 9.09 6.05 -10.45
C PRO A 175 8.29 7.15 -9.75
N SER A 176 6.97 7.07 -9.83
CA SER A 176 6.11 7.92 -9.01
C SER A 176 6.07 7.40 -7.58
N VAL A 177 6.03 8.30 -6.58
CA VAL A 177 6.01 7.92 -5.17
C VAL A 177 4.89 8.65 -4.45
N VAL A 178 4.09 7.90 -3.70
CA VAL A 178 3.10 8.44 -2.76
C VAL A 178 3.53 8.08 -1.35
N THR A 179 3.50 9.06 -0.44
CA THR A 179 3.90 8.90 0.95
C THR A 179 2.70 9.07 1.86
N LEU A 180 2.45 8.07 2.69
CA LEU A 180 1.43 8.10 3.74
C LEU A 180 2.12 8.16 5.11
N THR A 181 1.60 8.98 6.02
CA THR A 181 2.12 9.11 7.38
C THR A 181 1.02 8.81 8.39
N PHE A 182 1.39 8.03 9.41
CA PHE A 182 0.49 7.63 10.50
C PHE A 182 1.17 7.95 11.83
N PRO A 183 0.96 9.16 12.38
CA PRO A 183 1.46 9.49 13.71
C PRO A 183 0.65 8.75 14.76
N MET A 184 1.33 8.19 15.75
CA MET A 184 0.70 7.46 16.83
C MET A 184 1.43 7.68 18.15
N THR A 185 0.68 7.79 19.24
CA THR A 185 1.21 7.96 20.60
C THR A 185 1.13 6.65 21.35
N ILE A 186 2.19 6.33 22.11
CA ILE A 186 2.23 5.15 22.97
C ILE A 186 1.34 5.44 24.18
N ARG A 187 0.39 4.55 24.43
CA ARG A 187 -0.63 4.69 25.47
C ARG A 187 0.00 4.62 26.88
N GLU A 188 -0.58 5.37 27.80
CA GLU A 188 -0.11 5.41 29.20
C GLU A 188 -0.25 4.06 29.92
N ASP A 189 -1.21 3.22 29.52
CA ASP A 189 -1.47 1.90 30.07
C ASP A 189 -0.65 0.76 29.40
N ALA A 190 0.20 1.09 28.43
CA ALA A 190 0.93 0.11 27.62
C ALA A 190 1.86 -0.82 28.43
N LEU A 191 2.31 -0.39 29.61
CA LEU A 191 3.21 -1.15 30.51
C LEU A 191 2.56 -1.54 31.84
N ALA A 192 1.25 -1.28 32.02
CA ALA A 192 0.59 -1.43 33.32
C ALA A 192 0.56 -2.88 33.85
N GLU A 193 0.68 -3.90 32.99
CA GLU A 193 0.53 -5.31 33.37
C GLU A 193 1.85 -6.08 33.45
N ASP A 194 2.97 -5.53 32.94
CA ASP A 194 4.20 -6.32 32.80
C ASP A 194 5.46 -5.42 32.86
N GLU A 195 5.83 -4.98 34.07
CA GLU A 195 6.96 -4.06 34.27
C GLU A 195 8.33 -4.63 33.82
N ASP A 196 8.44 -5.94 33.61
CA ASP A 196 9.69 -6.64 33.30
C ASP A 196 9.81 -7.08 31.82
N ALA A 197 8.74 -7.04 31.03
CA ALA A 197 8.75 -7.55 29.68
C ALA A 197 9.27 -6.52 28.67
N LEU A 198 10.29 -6.91 27.91
CA LEU A 198 10.70 -6.23 26.68
C LEU A 198 9.58 -6.42 25.65
N ARG A 199 8.69 -5.45 25.57
CA ARG A 199 7.55 -5.51 24.64
C ARG A 199 7.92 -4.89 23.30
N LEU A 200 7.62 -5.59 22.21
CA LEU A 200 7.75 -5.06 20.86
C LEU A 200 6.41 -4.48 20.41
N LEU A 201 6.42 -3.24 19.96
CA LEU A 201 5.27 -2.68 19.28
C LEU A 201 5.04 -3.44 17.96
N SER A 202 3.93 -4.15 17.88
CA SER A 202 3.59 -4.99 16.72
C SER A 202 2.33 -4.49 16.04
N GLY A 203 2.51 -3.83 14.91
CA GLY A 203 1.46 -3.50 13.95
C GLY A 203 1.49 -4.43 12.74
N VAL A 204 0.46 -4.39 11.93
CA VAL A 204 0.42 -5.11 10.64
C VAL A 204 0.08 -4.12 9.55
N LEU A 205 0.94 -4.03 8.54
CA LEU A 205 0.71 -3.25 7.33
C LEU A 205 0.47 -4.20 6.16
N ARG A 206 -0.58 -3.93 5.41
CA ARG A 206 -0.83 -4.56 4.11
C ARG A 206 -1.01 -3.49 3.05
N VAL A 207 -0.34 -3.68 1.93
CA VAL A 207 -0.41 -2.79 0.77
C VAL A 207 -0.63 -3.67 -0.45
N ASP A 208 -1.66 -3.40 -1.24
CA ASP A 208 -2.06 -4.22 -2.39
C ASP A 208 -2.25 -5.71 -2.03
N GLY A 209 -2.80 -5.98 -0.83
CA GLY A 209 -2.98 -7.32 -0.29
C GLY A 209 -1.70 -7.99 0.26
N GLN A 210 -0.52 -7.45 0.02
CA GLN A 210 0.75 -7.98 0.50
C GLN A 210 1.09 -7.46 1.88
N ARG A 211 1.60 -8.34 2.75
CA ARG A 211 2.07 -7.95 4.07
C ARG A 211 3.45 -7.30 3.99
N ILE A 212 3.54 -6.07 4.46
CA ILE A 212 4.79 -5.30 4.52
C ILE A 212 5.32 -5.34 5.95
N ALA A 213 6.62 -5.59 6.10
CA ALA A 213 7.26 -5.58 7.41
C ALA A 213 7.35 -4.14 7.95
N LEU A 214 6.74 -3.89 9.10
CA LEU A 214 6.94 -2.65 9.84
C LEU A 214 8.26 -2.71 10.62
N PRO A 215 8.96 -1.56 10.78
CA PRO A 215 10.11 -1.45 11.64
C PRO A 215 9.77 -1.87 13.07
N ARG A 216 10.69 -2.60 13.71
CA ARG A 216 10.51 -3.04 15.09
C ARG A 216 10.87 -1.90 16.04
N VAL A 217 9.97 -1.58 16.97
CA VAL A 217 10.20 -0.63 18.04
C VAL A 217 9.99 -1.37 19.37
N GLN A 218 10.97 -1.24 20.25
CA GLN A 218 10.93 -1.82 21.59
C GLN A 218 10.30 -0.80 22.55
N LEU A 219 9.25 -1.21 23.24
CA LEU A 219 8.65 -0.41 24.29
C LEU A 219 9.49 -0.55 25.57
N CYS A 220 9.90 0.59 26.13
CA CYS A 220 10.72 0.67 27.32
C CYS A 220 9.97 1.40 28.43
N GLY A 221 10.08 0.92 29.67
CA GLY A 221 9.52 1.56 30.85
C GLY A 221 10.56 1.81 31.94
N PRO A 222 10.27 2.66 32.93
CA PRO A 222 11.06 2.79 34.14
C PRO A 222 10.79 1.59 35.06
N LYS A 223 11.80 1.14 35.78
CA LYS A 223 11.69 0.13 36.84
C LYS A 223 12.25 0.71 38.12
N ILE A 224 11.38 1.32 38.89
CA ILE A 224 11.78 2.02 40.13
C ILE A 224 11.65 1.10 41.30
N SER A 225 12.70 1.05 42.11
CA SER A 225 12.68 0.44 43.43
C SER A 225 13.15 1.46 44.49
N ALA A 226 12.55 1.42 45.65
CA ALA A 226 12.91 2.26 46.79
C ALA A 226 13.38 1.43 47.96
N LYS A 227 14.44 1.88 48.64
CA LYS A 227 14.95 1.29 49.84
C LYS A 227 15.10 2.36 50.90
N LEU A 228 14.50 2.10 52.09
CA LEU A 228 14.67 2.96 53.22
C LEU A 228 15.78 2.36 54.14
N LEU A 229 16.78 3.16 54.40
CA LEU A 229 17.93 2.75 55.24
C LEU A 229 18.02 3.70 56.44
N PRO A 230 17.71 3.26 57.67
CA PRO A 230 17.97 4.05 58.84
C PRO A 230 19.48 4.09 59.09
N GLN A 231 19.97 5.21 59.64
CA GLN A 231 21.37 5.33 59.99
C GLN A 231 21.70 4.54 61.27
N THR A 232 20.73 4.35 62.15
CA THR A 232 20.83 3.51 63.34
C THR A 232 19.58 2.66 63.49
N ASP A 233 19.74 1.43 64.01
CA ASP A 233 18.64 0.51 64.26
C ASP A 233 17.95 0.73 65.64
N ASN A 234 18.56 1.52 66.51
CA ASN A 234 18.06 1.81 67.85
C ASN A 234 18.23 3.27 68.19
N LEU A 235 17.12 3.95 68.52
CA LEU A 235 17.05 5.34 68.89
C LEU A 235 16.62 5.48 70.35
N LYS A 236 17.35 6.32 71.13
CA LYS A 236 16.92 6.75 72.46
C LYS A 236 16.17 8.05 72.41
N ALA A 237 15.34 8.32 73.39
CA ALA A 237 14.61 9.60 73.46
C ALA A 237 15.61 10.77 73.49
N GLY A 238 15.38 11.73 72.54
CA GLY A 238 16.22 12.91 72.31
C GLY A 238 17.42 12.72 71.39
N GLU A 239 17.62 11.51 70.80
CA GLU A 239 18.65 11.28 69.79
C GLU A 239 18.13 11.60 68.41
N GLU A 240 18.99 12.18 67.58
CA GLU A 240 18.72 12.48 66.16
C GLU A 240 19.23 11.33 65.29
N THR A 241 18.50 11.00 64.26
CA THR A 241 18.93 10.03 63.20
C THR A 241 18.56 10.51 61.83
N ALA A 242 19.30 10.06 60.84
CA ALA A 242 18.96 10.31 59.47
C ALA A 242 18.32 9.09 58.82
N LEU A 243 17.22 9.33 58.07
CA LEU A 243 16.62 8.33 57.18
C LEU A 243 17.14 8.57 55.77
N ARG A 244 17.76 7.57 55.18
CA ARG A 244 18.24 7.61 53.81
C ARG A 244 17.29 6.81 52.90
N VAL A 245 16.70 7.50 51.91
CA VAL A 245 15.95 6.84 50.86
C VAL A 245 16.88 6.66 49.65
N VAL A 246 17.03 5.42 49.21
CA VAL A 246 17.77 5.08 48.01
C VAL A 246 16.77 4.66 46.93
N LEU A 247 16.73 5.43 45.87
CA LEU A 247 15.94 5.12 44.68
C LEU A 247 16.84 4.54 43.61
N VAL A 248 16.41 3.45 43.01
CA VAL A 248 17.12 2.81 41.89
C VAL A 248 16.16 2.66 40.76
N ASN A 249 16.53 3.20 39.60
CA ASN A 249 15.85 2.92 38.35
C ASN A 249 16.66 1.85 37.59
N ALA A 250 16.15 0.63 37.53
CA ALA A 250 16.70 -0.48 36.74
C ALA A 250 16.06 -0.59 35.37
N GLY A 251 15.07 0.27 35.04
CA GLY A 251 14.41 0.32 33.75
C GLY A 251 15.19 1.14 32.72
N MET A 252 14.66 1.19 31.49
CA MET A 252 15.28 1.84 30.31
C MET A 252 14.66 3.21 29.99
N ALA A 253 13.72 3.68 30.80
CA ALA A 253 13.09 5.00 30.65
C ALA A 253 13.30 5.83 31.90
N GLU A 254 13.31 7.16 31.75
CA GLU A 254 13.29 8.11 32.86
C GLU A 254 11.91 8.07 33.53
N ALA A 255 11.85 8.43 34.81
CA ALA A 255 10.61 8.62 35.54
C ALA A 255 10.74 9.69 36.60
N ASP A 256 9.72 10.51 36.70
CA ASP A 256 9.53 11.41 37.83
C ASP A 256 8.98 10.61 39.03
N VAL A 257 9.71 10.62 40.14
CA VAL A 257 9.34 9.86 41.33
C VAL A 257 9.00 10.78 42.48
N ARG A 258 7.78 10.67 42.99
CA ARG A 258 7.36 11.33 44.19
C ARG A 258 7.60 10.44 45.37
N VAL A 259 8.41 10.90 46.33
CA VAL A 259 8.69 10.18 47.58
C VAL A 259 7.90 10.82 48.70
N SER A 260 7.16 10.01 49.46
CA SER A 260 6.51 10.39 50.71
C SER A 260 6.86 9.40 51.83
N CYS A 261 7.12 9.91 53.00
CA CYS A 261 7.42 9.12 54.17
C CYS A 261 6.49 9.54 55.32
N MET A 262 5.80 8.57 55.91
CA MET A 262 5.06 8.80 57.16
C MET A 262 5.96 8.42 58.31
N LEU A 263 6.17 9.37 59.22
CA LEU A 263 6.95 9.14 60.44
C LEU A 263 6.07 8.45 61.49
N PRO A 264 6.60 7.48 62.25
CA PRO A 264 5.91 6.88 63.37
C PRO A 264 5.61 7.93 64.47
N GLU A 265 4.62 7.63 65.28
CA GLU A 265 4.26 8.46 66.43
C GLU A 265 5.49 8.60 67.39
N GLY A 266 5.77 9.84 67.82
CA GLY A 266 6.91 10.17 68.64
C GLY A 266 8.20 10.54 67.91
N ILE A 267 8.20 10.55 66.56
CA ILE A 267 9.32 11.06 65.75
C ILE A 267 8.85 12.34 65.05
N SER A 268 9.64 13.39 65.14
CA SER A 268 9.46 14.68 64.45
C SER A 268 10.66 14.99 63.56
N LEU A 269 10.42 15.70 62.47
CA LEU A 269 11.43 16.30 61.59
C LEU A 269 11.99 17.56 62.21
#